data_2ac9326948345d5d945c042a1e2dc337
#
_entry.id   2ac9326948345d5d945c042a1e2dc337
#
_cell.length_a   1.000
_cell.length_b   1.000
_cell.length_c   1.000
_cell.angle_alpha   90.00
_cell.angle_beta   90.00
_cell.angle_gamma   90.00
#
_symmetry.space_group_name_H-M   'P 1'
#
loop_
_entity.id
_entity.type
_entity.pdbx_description
1 polymer ?
#
loop_
_entity_poly.entity_id
_entity_poly.type
_entity_poly.pdbx_seq_one_letter_code
_entity_poly.pdbx_strand_id
1 'polypeptide(L)'
;MIQVIGVNKTFGKNQVLCDINAHFDQGKVNMIIGQSGHGKSVLAKCIVGLHEVDSGQILFNERDFTVMNRSERTDVRKEIGMLFQGSALFDSMTVEENVMFPLSMFTKMTKKEMQTRADFCLDRVNLTAASKLFPSEYSGGMQKRIGIARAIAMNPKYLFCDEPNSGLDPKTSILIDGLIKEITYEYNITTVVITHDMNSVIEIGDNIMFIHQGKNWWQGGREDIITTENPEILSFVYASEFMKEIRTSMQQRRK
;
A
#
# COMPACT_ATOMS: atom_id res chain seq x y z
N MET A 1 7.69 10.74 -4.42
CA MET A 1 8.42 9.61 -5.06
C MET A 1 9.25 8.88 -4.02
N ILE A 2 9.34 7.54 -4.11
CA ILE A 2 10.23 6.72 -3.27
C ILE A 2 11.19 5.98 -4.21
N GLN A 3 12.49 5.91 -3.84
CA GLN A 3 13.48 5.12 -4.56
C GLN A 3 14.13 4.12 -3.61
N VAL A 4 14.33 2.91 -4.09
CA VAL A 4 15.01 1.81 -3.40
C VAL A 4 16.21 1.44 -4.26
N ILE A 5 17.42 1.48 -3.69
CA ILE A 5 18.68 1.32 -4.43
C ILE A 5 19.53 0.25 -3.75
N GLY A 6 19.73 -0.88 -4.41
CA GLY A 6 20.61 -1.95 -3.97
C GLY A 6 20.26 -2.55 -2.61
N VAL A 7 18.97 -2.56 -2.24
CA VAL A 7 18.53 -2.98 -0.90
C VAL A 7 18.64 -4.48 -0.72
N ASN A 8 19.33 -4.88 0.36
CA ASN A 8 19.47 -6.26 0.81
C ASN A 8 18.89 -6.44 2.21
N LYS A 9 18.26 -7.60 2.47
CA LYS A 9 17.76 -7.98 3.80
C LYS A 9 17.86 -9.47 4.03
N THR A 10 18.46 -9.84 5.17
CA THR A 10 18.65 -11.21 5.63
C THR A 10 18.04 -11.39 7.01
N PHE A 11 17.43 -12.53 7.29
CA PHE A 11 17.00 -12.96 8.61
C PHE A 11 17.70 -14.29 8.93
N GLY A 12 18.61 -14.25 9.90
CA GLY A 12 19.47 -15.39 10.20
C GLY A 12 20.32 -15.80 9.01
N LYS A 13 20.07 -16.98 8.42
CA LYS A 13 20.76 -17.45 7.20
C LYS A 13 19.96 -17.27 5.93
N ASN A 14 18.74 -16.74 6.02
CA ASN A 14 17.85 -16.60 4.87
C ASN A 14 17.90 -15.17 4.33
N GLN A 15 18.46 -14.97 3.15
CA GLN A 15 18.41 -13.71 2.43
C GLN A 15 17.04 -13.58 1.75
N VAL A 16 16.26 -12.60 2.18
CA VAL A 16 14.87 -12.39 1.74
C VAL A 16 14.78 -11.32 0.66
N LEU A 17 15.65 -10.29 0.70
CA LEU A 17 15.76 -9.27 -0.34
C LEU A 17 17.19 -9.27 -0.87
N CYS A 18 17.33 -9.33 -2.19
CA CYS A 18 18.60 -9.46 -2.90
C CYS A 18 18.71 -8.34 -3.94
N ASP A 19 19.52 -7.32 -3.65
CA ASP A 19 19.82 -6.21 -4.57
C ASP A 19 18.56 -5.58 -5.18
N ILE A 20 17.59 -5.22 -4.32
CA ILE A 20 16.34 -4.62 -4.79
C ILE A 20 16.61 -3.20 -5.26
N ASN A 21 16.30 -2.96 -6.53
CA ASN A 21 16.25 -1.65 -7.15
C ASN A 21 14.83 -1.38 -7.64
N ALA A 22 14.18 -0.31 -7.17
CA ALA A 22 12.81 0.04 -7.53
C ALA A 22 12.53 1.52 -7.39
N HIS A 23 11.51 2.01 -8.10
CA HIS A 23 10.99 3.35 -7.92
C HIS A 23 9.46 3.32 -7.81
N PHE A 24 8.92 4.19 -6.96
CA PHE A 24 7.49 4.36 -6.75
C PHE A 24 7.12 5.83 -7.00
N ASP A 25 6.33 6.04 -8.03
CA ASP A 25 6.02 7.37 -8.55
C ASP A 25 4.99 8.09 -7.67
N GLN A 26 5.12 9.41 -7.60
CA GLN A 26 4.16 10.28 -6.96
C GLN A 26 2.88 10.39 -7.80
N GLY A 27 1.73 10.50 -7.13
CA GLY A 27 0.42 10.61 -7.78
C GLY A 27 0.00 9.34 -8.52
N LYS A 28 0.65 8.20 -8.23
CA LYS A 28 0.36 6.91 -8.86
C LYS A 28 0.11 5.82 -7.83
N VAL A 29 -0.70 4.84 -8.21
CA VAL A 29 -0.84 3.57 -7.49
C VAL A 29 0.27 2.64 -7.95
N ASN A 30 1.31 2.52 -7.12
CA ASN A 30 2.42 1.61 -7.36
C ASN A 30 2.12 0.25 -6.70
N MET A 31 2.18 -0.82 -7.46
CA MET A 31 1.89 -2.17 -7.00
C MET A 31 3.17 -2.96 -6.74
N ILE A 32 3.21 -3.71 -5.64
CA ILE A 32 4.23 -4.73 -5.38
C ILE A 32 3.51 -6.08 -5.42
N ILE A 33 3.77 -6.87 -6.47
CA ILE A 33 3.14 -8.17 -6.69
C ILE A 33 4.17 -9.31 -6.64
N GLY A 34 3.70 -10.55 -6.54
CA GLY A 34 4.53 -11.76 -6.52
C GLY A 34 3.96 -12.81 -5.57
N GLN A 35 4.53 -14.00 -5.61
CA GLN A 35 4.10 -15.12 -4.77
C GLN A 35 4.28 -14.83 -3.27
N SER A 36 3.50 -15.54 -2.43
CA SER A 36 3.66 -15.48 -0.98
C SER A 36 5.08 -15.94 -0.59
N GLY A 37 5.68 -15.28 0.39
CA GLY A 37 7.03 -15.60 0.85
C GLY A 37 8.17 -15.01 0.02
N HIS A 38 7.92 -14.36 -1.12
CA HIS A 38 8.98 -13.81 -2.00
C HIS A 38 9.53 -12.42 -1.57
N GLY A 39 9.14 -11.90 -0.40
CA GLY A 39 9.75 -10.68 0.17
C GLY A 39 8.93 -9.40 0.09
N LYS A 40 7.71 -9.40 -0.52
CA LYS A 40 6.87 -8.19 -0.69
C LYS A 40 6.65 -7.38 0.60
N SER A 41 6.08 -8.02 1.62
CA SER A 41 5.81 -7.36 2.91
C SER A 41 7.10 -7.01 3.67
N VAL A 42 8.19 -7.76 3.45
CA VAL A 42 9.51 -7.42 4.02
C VAL A 42 10.03 -6.14 3.38
N LEU A 43 9.95 -6.00 2.04
CA LEU A 43 10.34 -4.79 1.35
C LEU A 43 9.54 -3.58 1.85
N ALA A 44 8.20 -3.69 1.93
CA ALA A 44 7.37 -2.62 2.47
C ALA A 44 7.77 -2.23 3.91
N LYS A 45 8.01 -3.21 4.78
CA LYS A 45 8.47 -2.99 6.16
C LYS A 45 9.85 -2.33 6.23
N CYS A 46 10.76 -2.65 5.31
CA CYS A 46 12.04 -1.95 5.18
C CYS A 46 11.83 -0.49 4.75
N ILE A 47 10.97 -0.24 3.75
CA ILE A 47 10.71 1.12 3.26
C ILE A 47 10.15 2.01 4.38
N VAL A 48 9.16 1.54 5.14
CA VAL A 48 8.57 2.32 6.25
C VAL A 48 9.43 2.31 7.53
N GLY A 49 10.57 1.60 7.52
CA GLY A 49 11.52 1.54 8.62
C GLY A 49 11.08 0.68 9.80
N LEU A 50 10.21 -0.30 9.60
CA LEU A 50 9.91 -1.35 10.60
C LEU A 50 10.99 -2.42 10.64
N HIS A 51 11.75 -2.58 9.56
CA HIS A 51 12.97 -3.38 9.49
C HIS A 51 14.12 -2.53 8.97
N GLU A 52 15.28 -2.63 9.61
CA GLU A 52 16.52 -2.06 9.08
C GLU A 52 16.98 -2.88 7.87
N VAL A 53 17.46 -2.21 6.83
CA VAL A 53 18.13 -2.86 5.70
C VAL A 53 19.56 -3.27 6.08
N ASP A 54 20.08 -4.33 5.49
CA ASP A 54 21.45 -4.76 5.75
C ASP A 54 22.45 -3.96 4.89
N SER A 55 22.01 -3.53 3.70
CA SER A 55 22.72 -2.62 2.80
C SER A 55 21.77 -1.99 1.79
N GLY A 56 22.24 -0.98 1.05
CA GLY A 56 21.47 -0.23 0.07
C GLY A 56 20.87 1.03 0.68
N GLN A 57 20.03 1.73 -0.10
CA GLN A 57 19.46 3.03 0.26
C GLN A 57 17.95 3.04 -0.01
N ILE A 58 17.23 3.79 0.83
CA ILE A 58 15.80 4.10 0.65
C ILE A 58 15.64 5.61 0.69
N LEU A 59 15.24 6.20 -0.42
CA LEU A 59 15.09 7.63 -0.57
C LEU A 59 13.60 8.02 -0.59
N PHE A 60 13.19 8.93 0.28
CA PHE A 60 11.92 9.63 0.21
C PHE A 60 12.14 10.99 -0.44
N ASN A 61 11.84 11.11 -1.73
CA ASN A 61 12.37 12.13 -2.62
C ASN A 61 13.93 12.10 -2.58
N GLU A 62 14.57 13.18 -2.14
CA GLU A 62 16.03 13.26 -2.02
C GLU A 62 16.56 12.90 -0.62
N ARG A 63 15.66 12.55 0.33
CA ARG A 63 16.01 12.27 1.72
C ARG A 63 16.35 10.79 1.90
N ASP A 64 17.62 10.46 2.17
CA ASP A 64 18.05 9.08 2.44
C ASP A 64 17.66 8.64 3.85
N PHE A 65 16.58 7.85 3.92
CA PHE A 65 16.01 7.33 5.16
C PHE A 65 16.95 6.35 5.89
N THR A 66 17.85 5.69 5.18
CA THR A 66 18.73 4.66 5.76
C THR A 66 19.77 5.23 6.70
N VAL A 67 20.24 6.47 6.43
CA VAL A 67 21.27 7.15 7.24
C VAL A 67 20.69 8.14 8.25
N MET A 68 19.37 8.36 8.26
CA MET A 68 18.69 9.27 9.17
C MET A 68 18.79 8.83 10.63
N ASN A 69 18.94 9.79 11.52
CA ASN A 69 18.78 9.58 12.94
C ASN A 69 17.29 9.34 13.34
N ARG A 70 17.06 8.95 14.60
CA ARG A 70 15.71 8.62 15.10
C ARG A 70 14.69 9.76 14.94
N SER A 71 15.09 11.00 15.15
CA SER A 71 14.19 12.16 15.03
C SER A 71 13.79 12.39 13.59
N GLU A 72 14.76 12.41 12.67
CA GLU A 72 14.53 12.57 11.23
C GLU A 72 13.63 11.47 10.66
N ARG A 73 13.86 10.21 11.07
CA ARG A 73 12.98 9.08 10.68
C ARG A 73 11.56 9.24 11.22
N THR A 74 11.41 9.80 12.43
CA THR A 74 10.09 10.08 13.00
C THR A 74 9.35 11.12 12.15
N ASP A 75 10.02 12.13 11.65
CA ASP A 75 9.40 13.15 10.80
C ASP A 75 8.99 12.58 9.43
N VAL A 76 9.81 11.71 8.82
CA VAL A 76 9.41 10.99 7.60
C VAL A 76 8.20 10.08 7.87
N ARG A 77 8.18 9.35 9.00
CA ARG A 77 7.06 8.46 9.35
C ARG A 77 5.73 9.19 9.56
N LYS A 78 5.74 10.45 10.00
CA LYS A 78 4.53 11.29 10.07
C LYS A 78 3.93 11.57 8.69
N GLU A 79 4.75 11.50 7.63
CA GLU A 79 4.32 11.67 6.25
C GLU A 79 3.82 10.35 5.62
N ILE A 80 3.86 9.23 6.35
CA ILE A 80 3.47 7.90 5.90
C ILE A 80 2.14 7.50 6.55
N GLY A 81 1.13 7.22 5.73
CA GLY A 81 -0.07 6.50 6.14
C GLY A 81 0.08 5.00 5.86
N MET A 82 -0.47 4.15 6.72
CA MET A 82 -0.39 2.71 6.53
C MET A 82 -1.70 2.01 6.84
N LEU A 83 -2.19 1.23 5.86
CA LEU A 83 -3.23 0.23 6.01
C LEU A 83 -2.58 -1.15 6.11
N PHE A 84 -2.68 -1.78 7.26
CA PHE A 84 -2.20 -3.15 7.48
C PHE A 84 -3.21 -4.20 7.00
N GLN A 85 -2.74 -5.39 6.70
CA GLN A 85 -3.57 -6.51 6.23
C GLN A 85 -4.80 -6.76 7.13
N GLY A 86 -4.65 -6.75 8.45
CA GLY A 86 -5.73 -6.89 9.44
C GLY A 86 -6.36 -5.57 9.88
N SER A 87 -6.17 -4.45 9.13
CA SER A 87 -6.56 -3.08 9.50
C SER A 87 -5.88 -2.55 10.77
N ALA A 88 -5.47 -3.42 11.69
CA ALA A 88 -4.78 -3.11 12.96
C ALA A 88 -5.49 -1.98 13.75
N LEU A 89 -6.82 -2.01 13.80
CA LEU A 89 -7.61 -1.09 14.60
C LEU A 89 -7.47 -1.45 16.09
N PHE A 90 -7.56 -0.45 16.94
CA PHE A 90 -7.62 -0.64 18.38
C PHE A 90 -9.04 -1.00 18.79
N ASP A 91 -9.27 -2.24 19.23
CA ASP A 91 -10.61 -2.74 19.62
C ASP A 91 -11.18 -2.02 20.84
N SER A 92 -10.34 -1.42 21.67
CA SER A 92 -10.72 -0.63 22.85
C SER A 92 -11.08 0.81 22.55
N MET A 93 -10.95 1.24 21.29
CA MET A 93 -11.25 2.60 20.83
C MET A 93 -12.42 2.59 19.86
N THR A 94 -13.25 3.63 19.90
CA THR A 94 -14.28 3.85 18.88
C THR A 94 -13.64 4.10 17.52
N VAL A 95 -14.43 4.07 16.45
CA VAL A 95 -13.98 4.39 15.08
C VAL A 95 -13.37 5.78 15.01
N GLU A 96 -14.02 6.77 15.59
CA GLU A 96 -13.54 8.15 15.66
C GLU A 96 -12.20 8.24 16.39
N GLU A 97 -12.06 7.60 17.54
CA GLU A 97 -10.84 7.57 18.33
C GLU A 97 -9.70 6.87 17.56
N ASN A 98 -9.98 5.80 16.82
CA ASN A 98 -9.00 5.17 15.94
C ASN A 98 -8.47 6.14 14.87
N VAL A 99 -9.36 6.92 14.24
CA VAL A 99 -8.95 7.90 13.21
C VAL A 99 -8.21 9.08 13.83
N MET A 100 -8.62 9.53 15.03
CA MET A 100 -7.95 10.61 15.76
C MET A 100 -6.60 10.19 16.38
N PHE A 101 -6.36 8.89 16.57
CA PHE A 101 -5.17 8.40 17.27
C PHE A 101 -3.84 8.98 16.74
N PRO A 102 -3.52 8.92 15.42
CA PRO A 102 -2.28 9.51 14.92
C PRO A 102 -2.23 11.03 15.12
N LEU A 103 -3.36 11.73 15.04
CA LEU A 103 -3.41 13.16 15.29
C LEU A 103 -3.05 13.50 16.74
N SER A 104 -3.59 12.73 17.70
CA SER A 104 -3.29 12.93 19.14
C SER A 104 -1.84 12.66 19.50
N MET A 105 -1.18 11.73 18.78
CA MET A 105 0.21 11.34 19.05
C MET A 105 1.23 12.29 18.41
N PHE A 106 0.92 12.87 17.26
CA PHE A 106 1.92 13.53 16.42
C PHE A 106 1.62 15.00 16.12
N THR A 107 0.47 15.55 16.59
CA THR A 107 0.11 16.95 16.35
C THR A 107 -0.17 17.69 17.67
N LYS A 108 -0.29 19.02 17.57
CA LYS A 108 -0.74 19.89 18.66
C LYS A 108 -2.20 20.33 18.48
N MET A 109 -2.98 19.62 17.68
CA MET A 109 -4.38 19.93 17.41
C MET A 109 -5.21 19.84 18.69
N THR A 110 -6.15 20.75 18.85
CA THR A 110 -7.17 20.65 19.88
C THR A 110 -8.11 19.47 19.60
N LYS A 111 -8.82 18.99 20.62
CA LYS A 111 -9.80 17.89 20.45
C LYS A 111 -10.83 18.21 19.36
N LYS A 112 -11.27 19.47 19.27
CA LYS A 112 -12.24 19.92 18.26
C LYS A 112 -11.66 19.83 16.84
N GLU A 113 -10.41 20.24 16.65
CA GLU A 113 -9.71 20.15 15.33
C GLU A 113 -9.50 18.69 14.93
N MET A 114 -9.07 17.83 15.86
CA MET A 114 -8.93 16.39 15.62
C MET A 114 -10.25 15.76 15.21
N GLN A 115 -11.34 16.12 15.90
CA GLN A 115 -12.70 15.66 15.58
C GLN A 115 -13.10 16.08 14.15
N THR A 116 -12.99 17.36 13.82
CA THR A 116 -13.29 17.86 12.47
C THR A 116 -12.49 17.13 11.40
N ARG A 117 -11.20 16.85 11.67
CA ARG A 117 -10.37 16.08 10.75
C ARG A 117 -10.79 14.61 10.64
N ALA A 118 -11.15 13.99 11.74
CA ALA A 118 -11.64 12.60 11.75
C ALA A 118 -12.98 12.49 11.00
N ASP A 119 -13.90 13.42 11.20
CA ASP A 119 -15.20 13.47 10.49
C ASP A 119 -14.95 13.59 8.98
N PHE A 120 -14.05 14.47 8.55
CA PHE A 120 -13.64 14.58 7.15
C PHE A 120 -13.10 13.25 6.59
N CYS A 121 -12.20 12.57 7.33
CA CYS A 121 -11.62 11.30 6.90
C CYS A 121 -12.66 10.18 6.83
N LEU A 122 -13.61 10.16 7.76
CA LEU A 122 -14.71 9.19 7.77
C LEU A 122 -15.71 9.44 6.63
N ASP A 123 -15.96 10.70 6.29
CA ASP A 123 -16.79 11.07 5.15
C ASP A 123 -16.15 10.57 3.84
N ARG A 124 -14.84 10.74 3.66
CA ARG A 124 -14.10 10.24 2.48
C ARG A 124 -14.21 8.73 2.27
N VAL A 125 -14.47 7.97 3.32
CA VAL A 125 -14.64 6.52 3.24
C VAL A 125 -16.11 6.08 3.39
N ASN A 126 -17.09 7.03 3.31
CA ASN A 126 -18.52 6.80 3.45
C ASN A 126 -18.89 6.09 4.76
N LEU A 127 -18.39 6.59 5.90
CA LEU A 127 -18.63 6.04 7.24
C LEU A 127 -18.99 7.11 8.30
N THR A 128 -19.54 8.24 7.91
CA THR A 128 -19.89 9.36 8.83
C THR A 128 -20.85 8.99 9.95
N ALA A 129 -21.86 8.16 9.67
CA ALA A 129 -22.88 7.77 10.66
C ALA A 129 -22.36 6.82 11.76
N ALA A 130 -21.12 6.38 11.65
CA ALA A 130 -20.60 5.22 12.37
C ALA A 130 -19.50 5.57 13.39
N SER A 131 -19.23 6.84 13.63
CA SER A 131 -18.06 7.32 14.38
C SER A 131 -17.96 6.83 15.84
N LYS A 132 -19.10 6.57 16.50
CA LYS A 132 -19.17 6.21 17.92
C LYS A 132 -19.16 4.70 18.21
N LEU A 133 -19.23 3.85 17.18
CA LEU A 133 -19.21 2.41 17.34
C LEU A 133 -17.77 1.88 17.46
N PHE A 134 -17.63 0.65 17.95
CA PHE A 134 -16.34 -0.03 18.06
C PHE A 134 -16.03 -0.87 16.82
N PRO A 135 -14.75 -1.15 16.49
CA PRO A 135 -14.37 -1.92 15.31
C PRO A 135 -15.04 -3.29 15.19
N SER A 136 -15.31 -3.96 16.31
CA SER A 136 -15.98 -5.26 16.36
C SER A 136 -17.43 -5.25 15.87
N GLU A 137 -18.07 -4.08 15.79
CA GLU A 137 -19.44 -3.90 15.32
C GLU A 137 -19.54 -3.74 13.80
N TYR A 138 -18.37 -3.83 13.09
CA TYR A 138 -18.28 -3.60 11.66
C TYR A 138 -17.83 -4.82 10.87
N SER A 139 -18.32 -4.92 9.62
CA SER A 139 -17.82 -5.90 8.65
C SER A 139 -16.33 -5.68 8.32
N GLY A 140 -15.65 -6.71 7.82
CA GLY A 140 -14.25 -6.62 7.41
C GLY A 140 -13.98 -5.48 6.41
N GLY A 141 -14.85 -5.28 5.41
CA GLY A 141 -14.74 -4.18 4.46
C GLY A 141 -14.90 -2.79 5.11
N MET A 142 -15.79 -2.66 6.11
CA MET A 142 -15.91 -1.42 6.87
C MET A 142 -14.67 -1.17 7.73
N GLN A 143 -14.10 -2.19 8.36
CA GLN A 143 -12.85 -2.09 9.12
C GLN A 143 -11.67 -1.64 8.21
N LYS A 144 -11.61 -2.13 6.96
CA LYS A 144 -10.62 -1.66 5.98
C LYS A 144 -10.79 -0.18 5.67
N ARG A 145 -12.04 0.29 5.46
CA ARG A 145 -12.33 1.71 5.22
C ARG A 145 -11.96 2.58 6.42
N ILE A 146 -12.22 2.14 7.65
CA ILE A 146 -11.76 2.84 8.87
C ILE A 146 -10.22 2.90 8.91
N GLY A 147 -9.55 1.80 8.58
CA GLY A 147 -8.09 1.75 8.47
C GLY A 147 -7.53 2.75 7.45
N ILE A 148 -8.21 2.93 6.30
CA ILE A 148 -7.86 3.94 5.29
C ILE A 148 -8.10 5.35 5.86
N ALA A 149 -9.25 5.62 6.50
CA ALA A 149 -9.54 6.91 7.13
C ALA A 149 -8.45 7.30 8.15
N ARG A 150 -8.02 6.35 9.00
CA ARG A 150 -6.91 6.54 9.93
C ARG A 150 -5.58 6.80 9.20
N ALA A 151 -5.30 6.07 8.12
CA ALA A 151 -4.06 6.22 7.36
C ALA A 151 -3.94 7.60 6.71
N ILE A 152 -5.05 8.21 6.28
CA ILE A 152 -5.06 9.54 5.65
C ILE A 152 -5.23 10.71 6.65
N ALA A 153 -5.42 10.42 7.94
CA ALA A 153 -5.70 11.46 8.94
C ALA A 153 -4.62 12.55 9.02
N MET A 154 -3.35 12.16 8.90
CA MET A 154 -2.18 13.05 8.96
C MET A 154 -1.85 13.77 7.64
N ASN A 155 -2.70 13.71 6.60
CA ASN A 155 -2.37 14.19 5.25
C ASN A 155 -1.05 13.61 4.73
N PRO A 156 -0.92 12.28 4.63
CA PRO A 156 0.34 11.65 4.28
C PRO A 156 0.76 12.00 2.84
N LYS A 157 2.08 12.03 2.60
CA LYS A 157 2.67 12.11 1.25
C LYS A 157 2.85 10.71 0.64
N TYR A 158 2.87 9.68 1.48
CA TYR A 158 3.08 8.29 1.13
C TYR A 158 2.02 7.42 1.80
N LEU A 159 1.35 6.57 1.03
CA LEU A 159 0.33 5.66 1.55
C LEU A 159 0.75 4.22 1.23
N PHE A 160 0.84 3.38 2.25
CA PHE A 160 1.13 1.96 2.11
C PHE A 160 -0.12 1.15 2.44
N CYS A 161 -0.51 0.23 1.55
CA CYS A 161 -1.63 -0.68 1.74
C CYS A 161 -1.11 -2.12 1.60
N ASP A 162 -1.07 -2.86 2.70
CA ASP A 162 -0.64 -4.26 2.72
C ASP A 162 -1.89 -5.16 2.64
N GLU A 163 -2.08 -5.84 1.50
CA GLU A 163 -3.20 -6.72 1.20
C GLU A 163 -4.57 -6.09 1.54
N PRO A 164 -4.92 -4.94 0.92
CA PRO A 164 -6.12 -4.18 1.30
C PRO A 164 -7.41 -4.98 1.11
N ASN A 165 -7.46 -5.89 0.13
CA ASN A 165 -8.64 -6.67 -0.25
C ASN A 165 -8.69 -8.07 0.38
N SER A 166 -7.69 -8.44 1.20
CA SER A 166 -7.65 -9.76 1.83
C SER A 166 -8.89 -10.03 2.68
N GLY A 167 -9.59 -11.15 2.38
CA GLY A 167 -10.77 -11.60 3.11
C GLY A 167 -12.07 -10.86 2.76
N LEU A 168 -12.10 -10.07 1.68
CA LEU A 168 -13.28 -9.35 1.22
C LEU A 168 -13.93 -10.08 0.03
N ASP A 169 -15.24 -9.83 -0.12
CA ASP A 169 -15.95 -10.23 -1.33
C ASP A 169 -15.56 -9.33 -2.53
N PRO A 170 -15.76 -9.79 -3.79
CA PRO A 170 -15.32 -9.04 -4.97
C PRO A 170 -15.92 -7.63 -5.08
N LYS A 171 -17.18 -7.44 -4.68
CA LYS A 171 -17.84 -6.13 -4.74
C LYS A 171 -17.21 -5.15 -3.75
N THR A 172 -16.93 -5.60 -2.55
CA THR A 172 -16.25 -4.79 -1.51
C THR A 172 -14.81 -4.50 -1.92
N SER A 173 -14.09 -5.44 -2.53
CA SER A 173 -12.73 -5.24 -3.05
C SER A 173 -12.67 -4.11 -4.07
N ILE A 174 -13.59 -4.08 -5.04
CA ILE A 174 -13.69 -3.00 -6.05
C ILE A 174 -13.90 -1.64 -5.38
N LEU A 175 -14.72 -1.57 -4.32
CA LEU A 175 -14.93 -0.32 -3.58
C LEU A 175 -13.66 0.16 -2.86
N ILE A 176 -12.90 -0.75 -2.26
CA ILE A 176 -11.63 -0.42 -1.60
C ILE A 176 -10.59 0.04 -2.63
N ASP A 177 -10.48 -0.65 -3.76
CA ASP A 177 -9.57 -0.28 -4.85
C ASP A 177 -9.91 1.11 -5.42
N GLY A 178 -11.19 1.37 -5.70
CA GLY A 178 -11.66 2.68 -6.14
C GLY A 178 -11.28 3.79 -5.15
N LEU A 179 -11.50 3.56 -3.87
CA LEU A 179 -11.17 4.51 -2.80
C LEU A 179 -9.67 4.80 -2.72
N ILE A 180 -8.81 3.76 -2.79
CA ILE A 180 -7.35 3.92 -2.81
C ILE A 180 -6.92 4.75 -4.02
N LYS A 181 -7.47 4.47 -5.20
CA LYS A 181 -7.19 5.18 -6.44
C LYS A 181 -7.61 6.66 -6.37
N GLU A 182 -8.83 6.95 -5.93
CA GLU A 182 -9.35 8.32 -5.75
C GLU A 182 -8.45 9.13 -4.81
N ILE A 183 -8.15 8.60 -3.63
CA ILE A 183 -7.28 9.24 -2.64
C ILE A 183 -5.89 9.50 -3.24
N THR A 184 -5.33 8.54 -3.96
CA THR A 184 -4.01 8.67 -4.58
C THR A 184 -3.96 9.85 -5.55
N TYR A 185 -4.93 9.95 -6.44
CA TYR A 185 -4.94 10.98 -7.48
C TYR A 185 -5.33 12.36 -6.95
N GLU A 186 -6.36 12.41 -6.10
CA GLU A 186 -6.86 13.67 -5.55
C GLU A 186 -5.81 14.38 -4.69
N TYR A 187 -5.09 13.63 -3.85
CA TYR A 187 -4.06 14.21 -2.96
C TYR A 187 -2.66 14.11 -3.52
N ASN A 188 -2.47 13.62 -4.75
CA ASN A 188 -1.17 13.43 -5.39
C ASN A 188 -0.18 12.64 -4.51
N ILE A 189 -0.68 11.58 -3.86
CA ILE A 189 0.07 10.72 -2.91
C ILE A 189 0.91 9.70 -3.69
N THR A 190 2.10 9.36 -3.22
CA THR A 190 2.80 8.14 -3.65
C THR A 190 2.16 6.95 -2.92
N THR A 191 1.30 6.20 -3.58
CA THR A 191 0.66 5.03 -2.99
C THR A 191 1.40 3.75 -3.38
N VAL A 192 1.68 2.89 -2.39
CA VAL A 192 2.29 1.57 -2.57
C VAL A 192 1.31 0.51 -2.06
N VAL A 193 0.81 -0.34 -2.96
CA VAL A 193 -0.11 -1.43 -2.64
C VAL A 193 0.62 -2.76 -2.79
N ILE A 194 0.66 -3.55 -1.73
CA ILE A 194 1.16 -4.92 -1.76
C ILE A 194 -0.06 -5.83 -1.95
N THR A 195 -0.09 -6.61 -3.02
CA THR A 195 -1.20 -7.52 -3.28
C THR A 195 -0.80 -8.73 -4.12
N HIS A 196 -1.61 -9.77 -4.06
CA HIS A 196 -1.61 -10.89 -4.99
C HIS A 196 -2.90 -10.95 -5.83
N ASP A 197 -3.82 -9.99 -5.65
CA ASP A 197 -5.06 -9.90 -6.42
C ASP A 197 -4.82 -9.23 -7.78
N MET A 198 -4.88 -10.02 -8.84
CA MET A 198 -4.64 -9.54 -10.20
C MET A 198 -5.75 -8.63 -10.72
N ASN A 199 -6.98 -8.72 -10.19
CA ASN A 199 -8.04 -7.78 -10.55
C ASN A 199 -7.65 -6.37 -10.11
N SER A 200 -7.23 -6.19 -8.84
CA SER A 200 -6.73 -4.90 -8.34
C SER A 200 -5.56 -4.37 -9.18
N VAL A 201 -4.61 -5.25 -9.54
CA VAL A 201 -3.45 -4.86 -10.36
C VAL A 201 -3.87 -4.29 -11.71
N ILE A 202 -4.82 -4.92 -12.38
CA ILE A 202 -5.32 -4.49 -13.70
C ILE A 202 -6.22 -3.24 -13.58
N GLU A 203 -7.04 -3.15 -12.53
CA GLU A 203 -8.02 -2.05 -12.37
C GLU A 203 -7.38 -0.74 -11.94
N ILE A 204 -6.47 -0.78 -10.97
CA ILE A 204 -5.95 0.44 -10.35
C ILE A 204 -4.42 0.61 -10.41
N GLY A 205 -3.65 -0.41 -10.82
CA GLY A 205 -2.19 -0.34 -10.87
C GLY A 205 -1.68 0.56 -12.01
N ASP A 206 -0.85 1.55 -11.69
CA ASP A 206 -0.17 2.41 -12.66
C ASP A 206 1.26 1.96 -12.93
N ASN A 207 2.02 1.66 -11.88
CA ASN A 207 3.39 1.15 -11.90
C ASN A 207 3.43 -0.15 -11.11
N ILE A 208 3.86 -1.23 -11.72
CA ILE A 208 3.78 -2.58 -11.17
C ILE A 208 5.18 -3.17 -11.07
N MET A 209 5.57 -3.53 -9.86
CA MET A 209 6.82 -4.23 -9.56
C MET A 209 6.52 -5.69 -9.24
N PHE A 210 7.14 -6.62 -9.94
CA PHE A 210 7.04 -8.06 -9.66
C PHE A 210 8.27 -8.54 -8.90
N ILE A 211 8.05 -8.98 -7.65
CA ILE A 211 9.09 -9.60 -6.83
C ILE A 211 9.05 -11.11 -7.01
N HIS A 212 10.19 -11.67 -7.43
CA HIS A 212 10.42 -13.09 -7.51
C HIS A 212 11.73 -13.47 -6.81
N GLN A 213 11.68 -14.42 -5.87
CA GLN A 213 12.84 -14.90 -5.10
C GLN A 213 13.69 -13.77 -4.49
N GLY A 214 13.05 -12.78 -3.90
CA GLY A 214 13.71 -11.67 -3.24
C GLY A 214 14.34 -10.62 -4.17
N LYS A 215 14.08 -10.67 -5.48
CA LYS A 215 14.59 -9.72 -6.47
C LYS A 215 13.45 -8.94 -7.14
N ASN A 216 13.72 -7.70 -7.55
CA ASN A 216 12.86 -7.04 -8.52
C ASN A 216 13.08 -7.68 -9.88
N TRP A 217 12.21 -8.64 -10.21
CA TRP A 217 12.32 -9.43 -11.43
C TRP A 217 11.82 -8.67 -12.67
N TRP A 218 10.88 -7.77 -12.46
CA TRP A 218 10.30 -6.94 -13.50
C TRP A 218 9.59 -5.73 -12.90
N GLN A 219 9.61 -4.61 -13.62
CA GLN A 219 8.84 -3.42 -13.32
C GLN A 219 8.36 -2.76 -14.61
N GLY A 220 7.09 -2.34 -14.64
CA GLY A 220 6.47 -1.70 -15.79
C GLY A 220 5.06 -1.21 -15.48
N GLY A 221 4.40 -0.62 -16.47
CA GLY A 221 3.01 -0.16 -16.36
C GLY A 221 1.99 -1.27 -16.60
N ARG A 222 0.71 -0.91 -16.46
CA ARG A 222 -0.43 -1.79 -16.75
C ARG A 222 -0.37 -2.35 -18.18
N GLU A 223 0.03 -1.54 -19.12
CA GLU A 223 0.12 -1.94 -20.52
C GLU A 223 1.24 -2.94 -20.76
N ASP A 224 2.35 -2.75 -20.06
CA ASP A 224 3.52 -3.61 -20.19
C ASP A 224 3.23 -5.02 -19.63
N ILE A 225 2.44 -5.13 -18.56
CA ILE A 225 2.09 -6.44 -17.99
C ILE A 225 1.20 -7.27 -18.95
N ILE A 226 0.37 -6.61 -19.78
CA ILE A 226 -0.49 -7.27 -20.77
C ILE A 226 0.33 -7.79 -21.95
N THR A 227 1.37 -7.06 -22.34
CA THR A 227 2.19 -7.35 -23.52
C THR A 227 3.46 -8.14 -23.21
N THR A 228 3.81 -8.28 -21.93
CA THR A 228 5.06 -8.97 -21.52
C THR A 228 5.11 -10.41 -22.02
N GLU A 229 6.30 -10.84 -22.43
CA GLU A 229 6.62 -12.23 -22.75
C GLU A 229 7.47 -12.91 -21.63
N ASN A 230 7.65 -12.21 -20.49
CA ASN A 230 8.39 -12.76 -19.36
C ASN A 230 7.67 -13.99 -18.78
N PRO A 231 8.29 -15.19 -18.78
CA PRO A 231 7.62 -16.42 -18.41
C PRO A 231 7.19 -16.48 -16.95
N GLU A 232 7.94 -15.88 -16.03
CA GLU A 232 7.61 -15.85 -14.60
C GLU A 232 6.38 -14.98 -14.35
N ILE A 233 6.26 -13.84 -15.04
CA ILE A 233 5.07 -12.98 -14.97
C ILE A 233 3.87 -13.71 -15.58
N LEU A 234 4.05 -14.32 -16.75
CA LEU A 234 2.98 -15.06 -17.42
C LEU A 234 2.46 -16.19 -16.54
N SER A 235 3.35 -16.94 -15.89
CA SER A 235 2.96 -18.03 -14.99
C SER A 235 2.25 -17.54 -13.73
N PHE A 236 2.55 -16.31 -13.25
CA PHE A 236 1.96 -15.75 -12.06
C PHE A 236 0.65 -15.00 -12.35
N VAL A 237 0.67 -14.06 -13.29
CA VAL A 237 -0.48 -13.18 -13.59
C VAL A 237 -1.57 -13.91 -14.35
N TYR A 238 -1.16 -14.76 -15.31
CA TYR A 238 -2.08 -15.49 -16.19
C TYR A 238 -2.14 -16.98 -15.85
N ALA A 239 -2.09 -17.31 -14.57
CA ALA A 239 -2.15 -18.70 -14.08
C ALA A 239 -3.49 -19.38 -14.38
N SER A 240 -4.61 -18.63 -14.42
CA SER A 240 -5.94 -19.16 -14.72
C SER A 240 -6.29 -19.03 -16.21
N GLU A 241 -7.11 -19.95 -16.74
CA GLU A 241 -7.59 -19.86 -18.12
C GLU A 241 -8.36 -18.57 -18.38
N PHE A 242 -9.19 -18.13 -17.43
CA PHE A 242 -9.91 -16.86 -17.51
C PHE A 242 -8.97 -15.65 -17.73
N MET A 243 -7.87 -15.57 -16.99
CA MET A 243 -6.88 -14.49 -17.15
C MET A 243 -6.14 -14.59 -18.50
N LYS A 244 -5.91 -15.79 -19.04
CA LYS A 244 -5.35 -15.98 -20.39
C LYS A 244 -6.31 -15.48 -21.48
N GLU A 245 -7.60 -15.73 -21.34
CA GLU A 245 -8.63 -15.23 -22.25
C GLU A 245 -8.70 -13.69 -22.21
N ILE A 246 -8.65 -13.09 -21.01
CA ILE A 246 -8.60 -11.62 -20.84
C ILE A 246 -7.38 -11.06 -21.58
N ARG A 247 -6.19 -11.63 -21.40
CA ARG A 247 -4.97 -11.20 -22.11
C ARG A 247 -5.17 -11.21 -23.62
N THR A 248 -5.66 -12.33 -24.15
CA THR A 248 -5.90 -12.50 -25.59
C THR A 248 -6.87 -11.45 -26.12
N SER A 249 -7.98 -11.23 -25.42
CA SER A 249 -8.98 -10.22 -25.80
C SER A 249 -8.41 -8.79 -25.76
N MET A 250 -7.61 -8.46 -24.76
CA MET A 250 -6.97 -7.14 -24.65
C MET A 250 -5.92 -6.93 -25.76
N GLN A 251 -5.15 -7.94 -26.12
CA GLN A 251 -4.18 -7.88 -27.21
C GLN A 251 -4.86 -7.71 -28.59
N GLN A 252 -6.02 -8.34 -28.81
CA GLN A 252 -6.80 -8.20 -30.04
C GLN A 252 -7.42 -6.81 -30.24
N ARG A 253 -7.85 -6.15 -29.16
CA ARG A 253 -8.40 -4.77 -29.20
C ARG A 253 -7.38 -3.69 -29.55
N ARG A 254 -6.11 -4.03 -29.54
CA ARG A 254 -4.99 -3.11 -29.83
C ARG A 254 -4.45 -3.23 -31.25
N LYS A 255 -4.87 -4.26 -31.99
CA LYS A 255 -4.60 -4.43 -33.42
C LYS A 255 -5.71 -3.77 -34.24
#